data_35be29374799a6796953e77a1de7f48e
#
_entry.id   35be29374799a6796953e77a1de7f48e
#
_cell.length_a   1.000
_cell.length_b   1.000
_cell.length_c   1.000
_cell.angle_alpha   90.00
_cell.angle_beta   90.00
_cell.angle_gamma   90.00
#
_symmetry.space_group_name_H-M   'P 1'
#
loop_
_entity.id
_entity.type
_entity.pdbx_description
1 polymer ?
#
loop_
_entity_poly.entity_id
_entity_poly.type
_entity_poly.pdbx_seq_one_letter_code
_entity_poly.pdbx_strand_id
1 'polypeptide(L)'
;MKLISFNPFIPALIIIAIIVVSCRNPMGVQPLDEAPTRGNIRISIDESYQLLYDTQLYTFESLYVNAKIAASYKPEVEVLDDFMKDSVRTIVLTRDLTKEEREYLLANSFVARTTKIAHDALALIINPGNPDTIIRDQQFADILRGKITNWKEINPTSSDKPINVVFDNNKSGNVRYFRERFNITGNFPTNCFAVNSNEEVINYVKNNPSALGIISVNWVSDKQDSISERFLESVRLMEVGTDPKNHCKPYQGYIAERSYPFCRDVYMISRETFSGLGTGFVSFVAGDQGQRIILKSGLVPATMPIRLIEIRKD
;
A
#
# COMPACT_ATOMS: atom_id res chain seq x y z
N MET A 1 -39.61 -79.30 -8.32
CA MET A 1 -39.39 -78.04 -7.56
C MET A 1 -37.88 -77.95 -7.24
N LYS A 2 -37.13 -77.17 -7.99
CA LYS A 2 -35.66 -76.99 -7.79
C LYS A 2 -35.44 -75.91 -6.75
N LEU A 3 -34.87 -76.26 -5.61
CA LEU A 3 -34.40 -75.28 -4.61
C LEU A 3 -33.16 -74.55 -5.12
N ILE A 4 -33.30 -73.28 -5.25
CA ILE A 4 -32.13 -72.40 -5.60
C ILE A 4 -31.33 -72.25 -4.29
N SER A 5 -30.13 -72.82 -4.26
CA SER A 5 -29.20 -72.62 -3.13
C SER A 5 -28.65 -71.18 -3.16
N PHE A 6 -29.02 -70.44 -2.15
CA PHE A 6 -28.55 -69.10 -1.92
C PHE A 6 -27.10 -69.14 -1.36
N ASN A 7 -26.11 -68.72 -2.15
CA ASN A 7 -24.75 -68.72 -1.72
C ASN A 7 -24.48 -67.44 -0.88
N PRO A 8 -24.22 -67.52 0.45
CA PRO A 8 -24.08 -66.36 1.33
C PRO A 8 -22.84 -65.51 1.09
N PHE A 9 -21.89 -65.98 0.25
CA PHE A 9 -20.69 -65.22 -0.08
C PHE A 9 -20.92 -64.11 -1.10
N ILE A 10 -21.99 -64.16 -1.89
CA ILE A 10 -22.28 -63.13 -2.92
C ILE A 10 -22.66 -61.80 -2.28
N PRO A 11 -23.56 -61.71 -1.27
CA PRO A 11 -23.91 -60.45 -0.62
C PRO A 11 -22.72 -59.85 0.16
N ALA A 12 -21.84 -60.69 0.76
CA ALA A 12 -20.65 -60.19 1.45
C ALA A 12 -19.65 -59.56 0.49
N LEU A 13 -19.47 -60.09 -0.72
CA LEU A 13 -18.58 -59.53 -1.75
C LEU A 13 -19.08 -58.21 -2.31
N ILE A 14 -20.42 -58.08 -2.46
CA ILE A 14 -21.07 -56.83 -2.90
C ILE A 14 -20.91 -55.73 -1.85
N ILE A 15 -21.06 -56.04 -0.57
CA ILE A 15 -20.89 -55.08 0.53
C ILE A 15 -19.43 -54.59 0.60
N ILE A 16 -18.43 -55.46 0.43
CA ILE A 16 -17.02 -55.07 0.39
C ILE A 16 -16.73 -54.20 -0.83
N ALA A 17 -17.31 -54.48 -2.01
CA ALA A 17 -17.16 -53.68 -3.19
C ALA A 17 -17.74 -52.27 -3.04
N ILE A 18 -18.87 -52.10 -2.32
CA ILE A 18 -19.50 -50.81 -2.02
C ILE A 18 -18.64 -50.00 -1.06
N ILE A 19 -18.00 -50.64 -0.05
CA ILE A 19 -17.12 -49.96 0.90
C ILE A 19 -15.84 -49.44 0.21
N VAL A 20 -15.27 -50.21 -0.72
CA VAL A 20 -14.08 -49.81 -1.46
C VAL A 20 -14.37 -48.67 -2.45
N VAL A 21 -15.56 -48.59 -3.02
CA VAL A 21 -15.98 -47.50 -3.90
C VAL A 21 -16.32 -46.22 -3.09
N SER A 22 -16.83 -46.39 -1.86
CA SER A 22 -17.12 -45.24 -0.97
C SER A 22 -15.85 -44.54 -0.43
N CYS A 23 -14.69 -45.20 -0.46
CA CYS A 23 -13.38 -44.57 -0.14
C CYS A 23 -12.73 -43.86 -1.32
N ARG A 24 -13.28 -43.94 -2.52
CA ARG A 24 -12.93 -43.04 -3.63
C ARG A 24 -13.82 -41.81 -3.48
N ASN A 25 -13.23 -40.71 -3.02
CA ASN A 25 -13.87 -39.39 -2.99
C ASN A 25 -14.60 -39.11 -4.31
N PRO A 26 -15.95 -39.17 -4.36
CA PRO A 26 -16.70 -38.94 -5.59
C PRO A 26 -16.91 -37.43 -5.88
N MET A 27 -16.49 -36.56 -5.02
CA MET A 27 -16.33 -35.17 -5.34
C MET A 27 -14.84 -34.91 -5.44
N GLY A 28 -14.35 -34.84 -6.68
CA GLY A 28 -13.04 -34.30 -7.02
C GLY A 28 -12.97 -32.84 -6.58
N VAL A 29 -12.78 -32.64 -5.29
CA VAL A 29 -12.02 -31.52 -4.81
C VAL A 29 -10.63 -31.81 -5.34
N GLN A 30 -10.34 -31.32 -6.55
CA GLN A 30 -8.96 -31.20 -6.98
C GLN A 30 -8.26 -30.54 -5.78
N PRO A 31 -7.15 -31.09 -5.28
CA PRO A 31 -6.37 -30.39 -4.29
C PRO A 31 -6.16 -29.01 -4.90
N LEU A 32 -6.58 -27.96 -4.21
CA LEU A 32 -6.36 -26.60 -4.62
C LEU A 32 -4.86 -26.56 -4.95
N ASP A 33 -4.52 -26.34 -6.20
CA ASP A 33 -3.12 -26.30 -6.66
C ASP A 33 -2.45 -25.00 -6.15
N GLU A 34 -2.94 -24.54 -5.01
CA GLU A 34 -2.60 -23.32 -4.33
C GLU A 34 -2.22 -23.62 -2.87
N ALA A 35 -1.04 -23.16 -2.49
CA ALA A 35 -0.48 -23.24 -1.13
C ALA A 35 0.29 -21.94 -0.83
N PRO A 36 0.74 -21.69 0.39
CA PRO A 36 1.46 -20.46 0.75
C PRO A 36 2.68 -20.14 -0.12
N THR A 37 3.25 -21.14 -0.81
CA THR A 37 4.48 -21.01 -1.61
C THR A 37 4.31 -21.46 -3.07
N ARG A 38 3.09 -21.70 -3.51
CA ARG A 38 2.78 -22.11 -4.89
C ARG A 38 1.37 -21.73 -5.29
N GLY A 39 1.16 -21.52 -6.58
CA GLY A 39 -0.13 -21.17 -7.17
C GLY A 39 -0.04 -19.95 -8.07
N ASN A 40 -1.18 -19.48 -8.51
CA ASN A 40 -1.30 -18.29 -9.36
C ASN A 40 -2.45 -17.42 -8.87
N ILE A 41 -2.15 -16.21 -8.39
CA ILE A 41 -3.14 -15.27 -7.87
C ILE A 41 -2.96 -13.88 -8.49
N ARG A 42 -4.02 -13.08 -8.36
CA ARG A 42 -3.98 -11.64 -8.63
C ARG A 42 -4.15 -10.87 -7.34
N ILE A 43 -3.42 -9.75 -7.23
CA ILE A 43 -3.54 -8.80 -6.13
C ILE A 43 -3.66 -7.38 -6.69
N SER A 44 -4.35 -6.50 -5.97
CA SER A 44 -4.40 -5.07 -6.29
C SER A 44 -3.71 -4.25 -5.20
N ILE A 45 -2.89 -3.31 -5.60
CA ILE A 45 -1.97 -2.56 -4.75
C ILE A 45 -2.16 -1.06 -5.03
N ASP A 46 -2.24 -0.25 -3.97
CA ASP A 46 -2.16 1.20 -4.11
C ASP A 46 -0.86 1.58 -4.84
N GLU A 47 -0.99 2.33 -5.92
CA GLU A 47 0.11 2.71 -6.82
C GLU A 47 1.25 3.41 -6.07
N SER A 48 0.97 4.06 -4.96
CA SER A 48 1.99 4.65 -4.09
C SER A 48 3.09 3.67 -3.68
N TYR A 49 2.85 2.35 -3.70
CA TYR A 49 3.79 1.32 -3.27
C TYR A 49 4.35 0.46 -4.40
N GLN A 50 4.26 0.91 -5.66
CA GLN A 50 4.75 0.13 -6.80
C GLN A 50 6.21 -0.27 -6.63
N LEU A 51 7.13 0.64 -6.38
CA LEU A 51 8.57 0.34 -6.23
C LEU A 51 8.85 -0.68 -5.13
N LEU A 52 8.16 -0.53 -3.99
CA LEU A 52 8.27 -1.45 -2.86
C LEU A 52 7.80 -2.86 -3.26
N TYR A 53 6.61 -2.95 -3.87
CA TYR A 53 6.03 -4.26 -4.17
C TYR A 53 6.66 -4.95 -5.37
N ASP A 54 7.22 -4.24 -6.33
CA ASP A 54 8.04 -4.86 -7.38
C ASP A 54 9.23 -5.62 -6.77
N THR A 55 9.87 -5.05 -5.75
CA THR A 55 10.96 -5.72 -5.00
C THR A 55 10.46 -6.88 -4.14
N GLN A 56 9.32 -6.72 -3.44
CA GLN A 56 8.71 -7.77 -2.61
C GLN A 56 8.33 -8.98 -3.46
N LEU A 57 7.65 -8.75 -4.59
CA LEU A 57 7.20 -9.80 -5.51
C LEU A 57 8.37 -10.52 -6.17
N TYR A 58 9.34 -9.77 -6.68
CA TYR A 58 10.57 -10.35 -7.25
C TYR A 58 11.28 -11.27 -6.25
N THR A 59 11.42 -10.82 -5.00
CA THR A 59 12.08 -11.61 -3.96
C THR A 59 11.27 -12.85 -3.60
N PHE A 60 9.96 -12.72 -3.42
CA PHE A 60 9.07 -13.82 -3.08
C PHE A 60 9.04 -14.89 -4.18
N GLU A 61 8.85 -14.50 -5.43
CA GLU A 61 8.82 -15.42 -6.58
C GLU A 61 10.18 -16.06 -6.87
N SER A 62 11.28 -15.38 -6.54
CA SER A 62 12.63 -15.97 -6.63
C SER A 62 12.86 -17.05 -5.59
N LEU A 63 12.28 -16.92 -4.39
CA LEU A 63 12.34 -17.93 -3.33
C LEU A 63 11.38 -19.10 -3.60
N TYR A 64 10.22 -18.82 -4.18
CA TYR A 64 9.15 -19.78 -4.40
C TYR A 64 8.81 -19.87 -5.89
N VAL A 65 9.61 -20.63 -6.64
CA VAL A 65 9.57 -20.70 -8.11
C VAL A 65 8.22 -21.15 -8.70
N ASN A 66 7.40 -21.82 -7.89
CA ASN A 66 6.04 -22.24 -8.26
C ASN A 66 4.95 -21.23 -7.84
N ALA A 67 5.32 -20.09 -7.28
CA ALA A 67 4.44 -18.98 -6.97
C ALA A 67 4.42 -17.98 -8.13
N LYS A 68 3.22 -17.53 -8.52
CA LYS A 68 3.02 -16.46 -9.51
C LYS A 68 1.97 -15.48 -8.99
N ILE A 69 2.36 -14.23 -8.84
CA ILE A 69 1.50 -13.17 -8.31
C ILE A 69 1.42 -12.03 -9.31
N ALA A 70 0.30 -11.91 -10.01
CA ALA A 70 0.05 -10.80 -10.91
C ALA A 70 -0.45 -9.59 -10.12
N ALA A 71 0.39 -8.59 -9.94
CA ALA A 71 0.04 -7.34 -9.28
C ALA A 71 -0.57 -6.34 -10.27
N SER A 72 -1.59 -5.60 -9.81
CA SER A 72 -2.15 -4.44 -10.49
C SER A 72 -1.97 -3.22 -9.60
N TYR A 73 -1.28 -2.20 -10.10
CA TYR A 73 -1.09 -0.94 -9.39
C TYR A 73 -2.17 0.05 -9.81
N LYS A 74 -2.94 0.55 -8.86
CA LYS A 74 -4.13 1.38 -9.10
C LYS A 74 -4.30 2.42 -8.00
N PRO A 75 -5.10 3.49 -8.23
CA PRO A 75 -5.54 4.37 -7.17
C PRO A 75 -6.33 3.62 -6.08
N GLU A 76 -6.21 4.05 -4.81
CA GLU A 76 -6.79 3.38 -3.64
C GLU A 76 -8.26 2.99 -3.81
N VAL A 77 -9.08 3.88 -4.38
CA VAL A 77 -10.51 3.61 -4.61
C VAL A 77 -10.72 2.42 -5.55
N GLU A 78 -9.90 2.28 -6.57
CA GLU A 78 -10.00 1.18 -7.54
C GLU A 78 -9.47 -0.14 -6.97
N VAL A 79 -8.44 -0.09 -6.13
CA VAL A 79 -7.95 -1.25 -5.36
C VAL A 79 -9.04 -1.79 -4.44
N LEU A 80 -9.72 -0.89 -3.73
CA LEU A 80 -10.84 -1.27 -2.87
C LEU A 80 -12.01 -1.85 -3.67
N ASP A 81 -12.33 -1.26 -4.81
CA ASP A 81 -13.40 -1.75 -5.71
C ASP A 81 -13.12 -3.18 -6.21
N ASP A 82 -11.87 -3.48 -6.60
CA ASP A 82 -11.45 -4.84 -6.96
C ASP A 82 -11.69 -5.84 -5.83
N PHE A 83 -11.42 -5.44 -4.58
CA PHE A 83 -11.59 -6.28 -3.41
C PHE A 83 -13.07 -6.51 -3.07
N MET A 84 -13.87 -5.46 -3.12
CA MET A 84 -15.32 -5.54 -2.85
C MET A 84 -16.08 -6.32 -3.90
N LYS A 85 -15.64 -6.29 -5.17
CA LYS A 85 -16.24 -7.03 -6.31
C LYS A 85 -15.72 -8.46 -6.51
N ASP A 86 -14.96 -8.99 -5.57
CA ASP A 86 -14.37 -10.33 -5.67
C ASP A 86 -13.40 -10.55 -6.85
N SER A 87 -12.82 -9.47 -7.38
CA SER A 87 -11.84 -9.59 -8.46
C SER A 87 -10.47 -10.05 -7.96
N VAL A 88 -10.13 -9.71 -6.71
CA VAL A 88 -8.91 -10.13 -6.01
C VAL A 88 -9.22 -10.49 -4.56
N ARG A 89 -8.40 -11.35 -3.96
CA ARG A 89 -8.55 -11.77 -2.56
C ARG A 89 -7.61 -11.05 -1.60
N THR A 90 -6.60 -10.37 -2.12
CA THR A 90 -5.59 -9.66 -1.33
C THR A 90 -5.31 -8.31 -1.95
N ILE A 91 -5.28 -7.28 -1.12
CA ILE A 91 -5.02 -5.89 -1.50
C ILE A 91 -4.03 -5.22 -0.57
N VAL A 92 -3.46 -4.10 -1.03
CA VAL A 92 -2.62 -3.19 -0.24
C VAL A 92 -3.22 -1.81 -0.26
N LEU A 93 -3.47 -1.25 0.93
CA LEU A 93 -4.08 0.06 1.13
C LEU A 93 -3.30 0.90 2.15
N THR A 94 -3.57 2.21 2.14
CA THR A 94 -3.02 3.18 3.09
C THR A 94 -3.88 3.38 4.34
N ARG A 95 -4.90 2.57 4.51
CA ARG A 95 -5.81 2.52 5.66
C ARG A 95 -6.37 1.14 5.88
N ASP A 96 -6.92 0.90 7.03
CA ASP A 96 -7.76 -0.26 7.28
C ASP A 96 -9.16 -0.08 6.67
N LEU A 97 -9.93 -1.17 6.56
CA LEU A 97 -11.32 -1.13 6.14
C LEU A 97 -12.17 -0.39 7.18
N THR A 98 -13.13 0.39 6.70
CA THR A 98 -14.12 1.00 7.58
C THR A 98 -15.07 -0.05 8.16
N LYS A 99 -15.85 0.35 9.16
CA LYS A 99 -16.86 -0.53 9.75
C LYS A 99 -17.88 -0.98 8.72
N GLU A 100 -18.37 -0.07 7.90
CA GLU A 100 -19.36 -0.31 6.85
C GLU A 100 -18.81 -1.27 5.78
N GLU A 101 -17.54 -1.12 5.39
CA GLU A 101 -16.87 -2.03 4.44
C GLU A 101 -16.74 -3.44 5.01
N ARG A 102 -16.42 -3.56 6.29
CA ARG A 102 -16.36 -4.87 6.97
C ARG A 102 -17.75 -5.51 7.11
N GLU A 103 -18.76 -4.73 7.44
CA GLU A 103 -20.15 -5.20 7.53
C GLU A 103 -20.67 -5.68 6.15
N TYR A 104 -20.34 -4.95 5.08
CA TYR A 104 -20.65 -5.37 3.72
C TYR A 104 -20.00 -6.72 3.36
N LEU A 105 -18.71 -6.88 3.64
CA LEU A 105 -18.00 -8.14 3.39
C LEU A 105 -18.62 -9.30 4.21
N LEU A 106 -18.92 -9.06 5.47
CA LEU A 106 -19.52 -10.06 6.35
C LEU A 106 -20.92 -10.50 5.87
N ALA A 107 -21.75 -9.55 5.41
CA ALA A 107 -23.06 -9.83 4.81
C ALA A 107 -22.94 -10.71 3.55
N ASN A 108 -21.80 -10.63 2.84
CA ASN A 108 -21.47 -11.49 1.70
C ASN A 108 -20.65 -12.74 2.08
N SER A 109 -20.61 -13.10 3.38
CA SER A 109 -19.90 -14.26 3.92
C SER A 109 -18.38 -14.21 3.80
N PHE A 110 -17.79 -13.03 3.70
CA PHE A 110 -16.34 -12.81 3.69
C PHE A 110 -15.86 -12.18 5.00
N VAL A 111 -14.77 -12.72 5.53
CA VAL A 111 -14.08 -12.16 6.70
C VAL A 111 -12.72 -11.64 6.26
N ALA A 112 -12.57 -10.31 6.21
CA ALA A 112 -11.32 -9.68 5.88
C ALA A 112 -10.35 -9.67 7.08
N ARG A 113 -9.12 -10.12 6.86
CA ARG A 113 -8.01 -10.06 7.82
C ARG A 113 -7.07 -8.94 7.41
N THR A 114 -6.79 -8.04 8.34
CA THR A 114 -5.90 -6.90 8.13
C THR A 114 -4.57 -7.15 8.81
N THR A 115 -3.48 -6.94 8.09
CA THR A 115 -2.10 -7.01 8.60
C THR A 115 -1.43 -5.68 8.33
N LYS A 116 -1.06 -4.94 9.38
CA LYS A 116 -0.23 -3.75 9.25
C LYS A 116 1.19 -4.20 8.90
N ILE A 117 1.76 -3.63 7.83
CA ILE A 117 3.08 -4.02 7.32
C ILE A 117 4.12 -2.91 7.46
N ALA A 118 3.70 -1.65 7.44
CA ALA A 118 4.62 -0.51 7.50
C ALA A 118 3.96 0.74 8.07
N HIS A 119 4.81 1.69 8.46
CA HIS A 119 4.44 3.09 8.61
C HIS A 119 5.09 3.88 7.46
N ASP A 120 4.28 4.67 6.78
CA ASP A 120 4.62 5.52 5.65
C ASP A 120 4.45 6.99 6.03
N ALA A 121 4.93 7.88 5.20
CA ALA A 121 4.65 9.30 5.27
C ALA A 121 4.43 9.89 3.87
N LEU A 122 3.61 10.93 3.80
CA LEU A 122 3.45 11.72 2.59
C LEU A 122 4.50 12.83 2.57
N ALA A 123 5.40 12.75 1.60
CA ALA A 123 6.42 13.76 1.35
C ALA A 123 5.83 14.90 0.54
N LEU A 124 6.12 16.14 0.95
CA LEU A 124 5.94 17.31 0.12
C LEU A 124 7.24 17.56 -0.65
N ILE A 125 7.12 17.65 -1.96
CA ILE A 125 8.25 17.85 -2.86
C ILE A 125 8.11 19.15 -3.65
N ILE A 126 9.23 19.81 -3.87
CA ILE A 126 9.33 21.05 -4.65
C ILE A 126 10.44 20.97 -5.68
N ASN A 127 10.40 21.87 -6.65
CA ASN A 127 11.48 22.02 -7.61
C ASN A 127 12.79 22.43 -6.89
N PRO A 128 13.95 21.89 -7.28
CA PRO A 128 15.25 22.28 -6.68
C PRO A 128 15.55 23.78 -6.71
N GLY A 129 15.01 24.50 -7.68
CA GLY A 129 15.13 25.96 -7.80
C GLY A 129 14.18 26.75 -6.87
N ASN A 130 13.27 26.11 -6.17
CA ASN A 130 12.40 26.77 -5.19
C ASN A 130 13.16 26.92 -3.85
N PRO A 131 13.30 28.14 -3.29
CA PRO A 131 14.00 28.37 -2.02
C PRO A 131 13.19 27.97 -0.79
N ASP A 132 11.87 27.80 -0.91
CA ASP A 132 10.93 27.59 0.18
C ASP A 132 10.90 26.12 0.60
N THR A 133 11.79 25.73 1.49
CA THR A 133 12.00 24.33 1.88
C THR A 133 11.27 23.94 3.17
N ILE A 134 10.61 24.88 3.84
CA ILE A 134 9.94 24.66 5.14
C ILE A 134 8.51 25.13 5.04
N ILE A 135 7.58 24.31 5.56
CA ILE A 135 6.17 24.66 5.63
C ILE A 135 5.55 24.13 6.94
N ARG A 136 4.61 24.87 7.52
CA ARG A 136 3.79 24.37 8.62
C ARG A 136 2.62 23.56 8.10
N ASP A 137 2.22 22.54 8.83
CA ASP A 137 1.05 21.70 8.49
C ASP A 137 -0.23 22.54 8.32
N GLN A 138 -0.42 23.59 9.16
CA GLN A 138 -1.54 24.50 9.04
C GLN A 138 -1.46 25.37 7.75
N GLN A 139 -0.27 25.82 7.34
CA GLN A 139 -0.11 26.55 6.06
C GLN A 139 -0.45 25.65 4.88
N PHE A 140 -0.03 24.39 4.94
CA PHE A 140 -0.40 23.42 3.90
C PHE A 140 -1.91 23.15 3.88
N ALA A 141 -2.54 23.03 5.04
CA ALA A 141 -4.01 22.95 5.13
C ALA A 141 -4.71 24.19 4.50
N ASP A 142 -4.17 25.36 4.73
CA ASP A 142 -4.73 26.63 4.20
C ASP A 142 -4.50 26.76 2.68
N ILE A 143 -3.44 26.19 2.12
CA ILE A 143 -3.24 26.02 0.67
C ILE A 143 -4.33 25.11 0.10
N LEU A 144 -4.56 23.94 0.71
CA LEU A 144 -5.58 23.00 0.26
C LEU A 144 -7.03 23.52 0.42
N ARG A 145 -7.24 24.54 1.24
CA ARG A 145 -8.52 25.27 1.36
C ARG A 145 -8.62 26.50 0.46
N GLY A 146 -7.57 26.84 -0.29
CA GLY A 146 -7.51 28.03 -1.14
C GLY A 146 -7.36 29.36 -0.40
N LYS A 147 -6.95 29.34 0.88
CA LYS A 147 -6.69 30.55 1.66
C LYS A 147 -5.30 31.12 1.40
N ILE A 148 -4.33 30.26 1.10
CA ILE A 148 -2.99 30.60 0.68
C ILE A 148 -2.85 30.13 -0.77
N THR A 149 -2.49 31.00 -1.67
CA THR A 149 -2.41 30.72 -3.11
C THR A 149 -1.06 31.06 -3.72
N ASN A 150 -0.20 31.75 -2.96
CA ASN A 150 1.08 32.28 -3.44
C ASN A 150 2.21 31.95 -2.46
N TRP A 151 3.40 31.64 -2.97
CA TRP A 151 4.58 31.34 -2.17
C TRP A 151 4.97 32.50 -1.25
N LYS A 152 4.74 33.74 -1.68
CA LYS A 152 5.03 34.95 -0.89
C LYS A 152 4.16 35.05 0.38
N GLU A 153 3.01 34.40 0.42
CA GLU A 153 2.14 34.33 1.61
C GLU A 153 2.70 33.35 2.66
N ILE A 154 3.55 32.39 2.25
CA ILE A 154 4.26 31.49 3.16
C ILE A 154 5.52 32.17 3.70
N ASN A 155 6.28 32.78 2.82
CA ASN A 155 7.53 33.47 3.14
C ASN A 155 7.61 34.79 2.34
N PRO A 156 7.59 35.96 2.99
CA PRO A 156 7.60 37.25 2.31
C PRO A 156 8.80 37.52 1.41
N THR A 157 9.91 36.78 1.58
CA THR A 157 11.10 36.87 0.74
C THR A 157 11.04 36.00 -0.51
N SER A 158 10.01 35.16 -0.62
CA SER A 158 9.81 34.26 -1.76
C SER A 158 9.36 35.00 -3.01
N SER A 159 9.46 34.29 -4.13
CA SER A 159 8.98 34.82 -5.42
C SER A 159 7.45 34.97 -5.39
N ASP A 160 6.95 36.02 -6.03
CA ASP A 160 5.53 36.26 -6.24
C ASP A 160 4.99 35.32 -7.34
N LYS A 161 4.82 34.04 -6.99
CA LYS A 161 4.35 32.98 -7.89
C LYS A 161 3.22 32.18 -7.24
N PRO A 162 2.23 31.75 -8.03
CA PRO A 162 1.16 30.91 -7.51
C PRO A 162 1.71 29.56 -7.05
N ILE A 163 1.08 28.96 -6.02
CA ILE A 163 1.36 27.60 -5.58
C ILE A 163 0.47 26.66 -6.39
N ASN A 164 1.07 25.74 -7.14
CA ASN A 164 0.34 24.67 -7.84
C ASN A 164 0.55 23.34 -7.10
N VAL A 165 -0.50 22.84 -6.46
CA VAL A 165 -0.45 21.56 -5.73
C VAL A 165 -0.79 20.42 -6.67
N VAL A 166 0.07 19.39 -6.69
CA VAL A 166 -0.07 18.25 -7.61
C VAL A 166 -0.18 16.95 -6.83
N PHE A 167 -1.28 16.24 -7.04
CA PHE A 167 -1.53 14.89 -6.52
C PHE A 167 -1.30 13.83 -7.61
N ASP A 168 -1.07 12.61 -7.19
CA ASP A 168 -0.88 11.44 -8.03
C ASP A 168 -2.16 11.02 -8.79
N ASN A 169 -3.32 11.03 -8.11
CA ASN A 169 -4.61 10.72 -8.71
C ASN A 169 -5.76 11.27 -7.85
N ASN A 170 -6.87 11.67 -8.47
CA ASN A 170 -8.05 12.13 -7.75
C ASN A 170 -8.70 11.06 -6.84
N LYS A 171 -8.46 9.78 -7.14
CA LYS A 171 -8.96 8.61 -6.39
C LYS A 171 -7.90 7.99 -5.48
N SER A 172 -6.76 8.65 -5.28
CA SER A 172 -5.64 8.10 -4.50
C SER A 172 -5.85 8.19 -2.99
N GLY A 173 -5.13 7.34 -2.28
CA GLY A 173 -5.00 7.40 -0.82
C GLY A 173 -4.38 8.71 -0.33
N ASN A 174 -3.56 9.39 -1.16
CA ASN A 174 -2.95 10.69 -0.86
C ASN A 174 -4.00 11.79 -0.76
N VAL A 175 -4.92 11.85 -1.73
CA VAL A 175 -6.07 12.78 -1.75
C VAL A 175 -6.99 12.52 -0.55
N ARG A 176 -7.36 11.25 -0.32
CA ARG A 176 -8.21 10.87 0.82
C ARG A 176 -7.57 11.29 2.15
N TYR A 177 -6.29 10.97 2.36
CA TYR A 177 -5.57 11.27 3.60
C TYR A 177 -5.65 12.75 3.96
N PHE A 178 -5.38 13.67 3.03
CA PHE A 178 -5.43 15.10 3.33
C PHE A 178 -6.85 15.65 3.47
N ARG A 179 -7.84 15.08 2.76
CA ARG A 179 -9.24 15.41 2.99
C ARG A 179 -9.68 15.07 4.41
N GLU A 180 -9.37 13.87 4.88
CA GLU A 180 -9.70 13.41 6.23
C GLU A 180 -8.94 14.20 7.29
N ARG A 181 -7.62 14.33 7.15
CA ARG A 181 -6.77 15.04 8.11
C ARG A 181 -7.18 16.49 8.34
N PHE A 182 -7.56 17.17 7.29
CA PHE A 182 -7.91 18.60 7.35
C PHE A 182 -9.41 18.86 7.27
N ASN A 183 -10.26 17.83 7.35
CA ASN A 183 -11.72 17.92 7.27
C ASN A 183 -12.20 18.72 6.04
N ILE A 184 -11.64 18.44 4.86
CA ILE A 184 -12.01 19.08 3.60
C ILE A 184 -13.12 18.26 2.93
N THR A 185 -14.36 18.75 2.98
CA THR A 185 -15.55 18.07 2.42
C THR A 185 -15.87 18.49 0.98
N GLY A 186 -15.44 19.70 0.56
CA GLY A 186 -15.63 20.22 -0.79
C GLY A 186 -14.53 19.81 -1.78
N ASN A 187 -14.61 20.35 -3.00
CA ASN A 187 -13.51 20.23 -3.95
C ASN A 187 -12.31 21.05 -3.49
N PHE A 188 -11.10 20.55 -3.83
CA PHE A 188 -9.92 21.37 -3.72
C PHE A 188 -10.00 22.60 -4.64
N PRO A 189 -9.30 23.70 -4.32
CA PRO A 189 -9.24 24.87 -5.18
C PRO A 189 -8.57 24.54 -6.52
N THR A 190 -8.78 25.41 -7.52
CA THR A 190 -8.34 25.17 -8.91
C THR A 190 -6.83 25.04 -9.11
N ASN A 191 -6.05 25.55 -8.17
CA ASN A 191 -4.59 25.38 -8.15
C ASN A 191 -4.14 24.04 -7.55
N CYS A 192 -5.08 23.19 -7.12
CA CYS A 192 -4.83 21.80 -6.71
C CYS A 192 -5.43 20.86 -7.77
N PHE A 193 -4.59 20.05 -8.38
CA PHE A 193 -5.02 19.10 -9.42
C PHE A 193 -4.27 17.77 -9.27
N ALA A 194 -4.71 16.77 -10.01
CA ALA A 194 -4.09 15.47 -10.04
C ALA A 194 -3.57 15.15 -11.45
N VAL A 195 -2.49 14.40 -11.49
CA VAL A 195 -1.97 13.70 -12.67
C VAL A 195 -2.39 12.22 -12.61
N ASN A 196 -1.63 11.26 -13.16
CA ASN A 196 -2.08 9.87 -13.19
C ASN A 196 -1.20 8.92 -12.36
N SER A 197 -0.04 9.38 -11.85
CA SER A 197 0.89 8.56 -11.08
C SER A 197 1.84 9.40 -10.21
N ASN A 198 2.49 8.77 -9.23
CA ASN A 198 3.53 9.41 -8.43
C ASN A 198 4.74 9.84 -9.30
N GLU A 199 5.09 9.07 -10.32
CA GLU A 199 6.15 9.45 -11.27
C GLU A 199 5.80 10.73 -12.04
N GLU A 200 4.54 10.88 -12.47
CA GLU A 200 4.08 12.10 -13.13
C GLU A 200 4.09 13.31 -12.18
N VAL A 201 3.80 13.14 -10.89
CA VAL A 201 3.97 14.21 -9.88
C VAL A 201 5.41 14.68 -9.83
N ILE A 202 6.37 13.75 -9.74
CA ILE A 202 7.81 14.08 -9.68
C ILE A 202 8.23 14.81 -10.96
N ASN A 203 7.83 14.30 -12.12
CA ASN A 203 8.15 14.92 -13.41
C ASN A 203 7.53 16.31 -13.54
N TYR A 204 6.31 16.53 -13.07
CA TYR A 204 5.68 17.84 -13.06
C TYR A 204 6.45 18.83 -12.16
N VAL A 205 6.78 18.43 -10.94
CA VAL A 205 7.52 19.27 -9.98
C VAL A 205 8.90 19.62 -10.50
N LYS A 206 9.61 18.65 -11.09
CA LYS A 206 10.91 18.87 -11.72
C LYS A 206 10.89 20.00 -12.76
N ASN A 207 9.82 20.10 -13.54
CA ASN A 207 9.70 21.02 -14.65
C ASN A 207 8.98 22.33 -14.31
N ASN A 208 8.41 22.46 -13.09
CA ASN A 208 7.60 23.60 -12.69
C ASN A 208 8.07 24.20 -11.35
N PRO A 209 8.81 25.32 -11.36
CA PRO A 209 9.37 25.93 -10.14
C PRO A 209 8.35 26.34 -9.07
N SER A 210 7.08 26.54 -9.43
CA SER A 210 6.01 26.92 -8.51
C SER A 210 5.19 25.71 -8.01
N ALA A 211 5.51 24.50 -8.45
CA ALA A 211 4.80 23.30 -8.05
C ALA A 211 5.17 22.83 -6.64
N LEU A 212 4.16 22.29 -5.95
CA LEU A 212 4.26 21.53 -4.72
C LEU A 212 3.63 20.16 -4.96
N GLY A 213 4.42 19.11 -5.01
CA GLY A 213 3.96 17.75 -5.25
C GLY A 213 3.77 16.97 -3.97
N ILE A 214 2.89 15.98 -4.01
CA ILE A 214 2.58 15.08 -2.89
C ILE A 214 2.80 13.64 -3.35
N ILE A 215 3.69 12.93 -2.68
CA ILE A 215 4.02 11.52 -2.97
C ILE A 215 4.24 10.73 -1.69
N SER A 216 4.15 9.39 -1.76
CA SER A 216 4.64 8.53 -0.68
C SER A 216 6.17 8.60 -0.60
N VAL A 217 6.70 8.58 0.61
CA VAL A 217 8.15 8.72 0.86
C VAL A 217 8.99 7.63 0.20
N ASN A 218 8.43 6.44 -0.03
CA ASN A 218 9.18 5.34 -0.66
C ASN A 218 9.65 5.64 -2.10
N TRP A 219 9.04 6.61 -2.78
CA TRP A 219 9.45 7.05 -4.13
C TRP A 219 10.77 7.82 -4.15
N VAL A 220 11.22 8.35 -3.02
CA VAL A 220 12.38 9.23 -2.89
C VAL A 220 13.28 8.87 -1.71
N SER A 221 13.21 7.67 -1.18
CA SER A 221 13.95 7.29 0.03
C SER A 221 14.97 6.18 -0.16
N ASP A 222 14.78 5.28 -1.11
CA ASP A 222 15.70 4.18 -1.34
C ASP A 222 16.89 4.63 -2.20
N LYS A 223 18.03 4.89 -1.54
CA LYS A 223 19.28 5.27 -2.21
C LYS A 223 19.99 4.12 -2.92
N GLN A 224 19.52 2.87 -2.76
CA GLN A 224 20.03 1.70 -3.46
C GLN A 224 19.19 1.34 -4.69
N ASP A 225 18.00 1.93 -4.81
CA ASP A 225 17.16 1.82 -6.00
C ASP A 225 17.46 2.97 -6.95
N SER A 226 17.89 2.65 -8.18
CA SER A 226 18.30 3.64 -9.18
C SER A 226 17.17 4.56 -9.64
N ILE A 227 15.92 4.16 -9.50
CA ILE A 227 14.74 4.96 -9.85
C ILE A 227 14.50 5.98 -8.73
N SER A 228 14.45 5.52 -7.49
CA SER A 228 14.26 6.37 -6.31
C SER A 228 15.39 7.39 -6.15
N GLU A 229 16.65 7.01 -6.40
CA GLU A 229 17.80 7.92 -6.37
C GLU A 229 17.68 9.04 -7.41
N ARG A 230 17.34 8.72 -8.68
CA ARG A 230 17.11 9.71 -9.74
C ARG A 230 15.96 10.67 -9.40
N PHE A 231 14.91 10.18 -8.75
CA PHE A 231 13.80 11.02 -8.32
C PHE A 231 14.23 11.97 -7.20
N LEU A 232 14.98 11.47 -6.21
CA LEU A 232 15.50 12.30 -5.12
C LEU A 232 16.43 13.41 -5.63
N GLU A 233 17.24 13.15 -6.68
CA GLU A 233 18.07 14.17 -7.34
C GLU A 233 17.25 15.21 -8.12
N SER A 234 16.08 14.82 -8.60
CA SER A 234 15.22 15.66 -9.45
C SER A 234 14.35 16.64 -8.70
N VAL A 235 14.10 16.42 -7.41
CA VAL A 235 13.22 17.24 -6.57
C VAL A 235 13.86 17.50 -5.20
N ARG A 236 13.29 18.42 -4.44
CA ARG A 236 13.70 18.71 -3.07
C ARG A 236 12.58 18.38 -2.10
N LEU A 237 12.89 17.61 -1.04
CA LEU A 237 11.97 17.34 0.06
C LEU A 237 11.81 18.58 0.93
N MET A 238 10.56 18.94 1.22
CA MET A 238 10.25 19.97 2.21
C MET A 238 10.33 19.42 3.63
N GLU A 239 10.67 20.29 4.55
CA GLU A 239 10.49 20.07 5.99
C GLU A 239 9.08 20.51 6.38
N VAL A 240 8.39 19.66 7.12
CA VAL A 240 7.06 19.97 7.63
C VAL A 240 7.07 19.96 9.16
N GLY A 241 6.41 20.93 9.75
CA GLY A 241 6.29 21.03 11.19
C GLY A 241 4.94 21.55 11.66
N THR A 242 4.63 21.34 12.93
CA THR A 242 3.43 21.90 13.57
C THR A 242 3.66 23.31 14.10
N ASP A 243 4.92 23.68 14.31
CA ASP A 243 5.33 25.02 14.75
C ASP A 243 6.62 25.49 14.02
N PRO A 244 6.96 26.79 14.07
CA PRO A 244 8.12 27.33 13.32
C PRO A 244 9.49 26.79 13.75
N LYS A 245 9.61 26.14 14.89
CA LYS A 245 10.89 25.65 15.44
C LYS A 245 11.05 24.14 15.30
N ASN A 246 9.94 23.41 15.19
CA ASN A 246 9.91 21.95 15.15
C ASN A 246 9.42 21.49 13.79
N HIS A 247 10.33 21.43 12.80
CA HIS A 247 10.07 20.91 11.47
C HIS A 247 11.11 19.86 11.10
N CYS A 248 10.73 18.88 10.35
CA CYS A 248 11.60 17.81 9.90
C CYS A 248 11.20 17.30 8.50
N LYS A 249 12.15 16.68 7.82
CA LYS A 249 11.92 15.93 6.60
C LYS A 249 11.30 14.56 6.94
N PRO A 250 10.61 13.91 5.99
CA PRO A 250 10.01 12.59 6.21
C PRO A 250 11.06 11.47 6.23
N TYR A 251 12.09 11.60 7.06
CA TYR A 251 13.07 10.55 7.24
C TYR A 251 12.56 9.47 8.19
N GLN A 252 13.03 8.24 8.01
CA GLN A 252 12.58 7.07 8.76
C GLN A 252 12.53 7.28 10.28
N GLY A 253 13.55 7.95 10.87
CA GLY A 253 13.57 8.24 12.30
C GLY A 253 12.34 9.04 12.73
N TYR A 254 12.06 10.14 12.04
CA TYR A 254 10.92 11.02 12.35
C TYR A 254 9.56 10.37 12.05
N ILE A 255 9.51 9.44 11.08
CA ILE A 255 8.31 8.64 10.82
C ILE A 255 8.10 7.63 11.96
N ALA A 256 9.16 6.96 12.41
CA ALA A 256 9.09 6.00 13.52
C ALA A 256 8.64 6.66 14.84
N GLU A 257 9.15 7.85 15.13
CA GLU A 257 8.77 8.64 16.30
C GLU A 257 7.42 9.37 16.16
N ARG A 258 6.80 9.33 14.96
CA ARG A 258 5.58 10.09 14.63
C ARG A 258 5.76 11.61 14.81
N SER A 259 6.98 12.11 14.76
CA SER A 259 7.29 13.54 14.83
C SER A 259 7.09 14.26 13.50
N TYR A 260 7.18 13.54 12.35
CA TYR A 260 6.75 14.06 11.05
C TYR A 260 5.22 14.08 10.97
N PRO A 261 4.57 15.21 10.59
CA PRO A 261 3.11 15.36 10.74
C PRO A 261 2.26 14.50 9.82
N PHE A 262 2.75 14.11 8.64
CA PHE A 262 1.96 13.43 7.60
C PHE A 262 2.26 11.92 7.53
N CYS A 263 2.30 11.27 8.68
CA CYS A 263 2.46 9.83 8.79
C CYS A 263 1.13 9.09 8.59
N ARG A 264 1.19 7.92 7.95
CA ARG A 264 0.08 6.98 7.78
C ARG A 264 0.56 5.54 7.92
N ASP A 265 -0.36 4.61 8.00
CA ASP A 265 -0.03 3.18 8.08
C ASP A 265 -0.32 2.50 6.74
N VAL A 266 0.39 1.40 6.46
CA VAL A 266 0.20 0.57 5.27
C VAL A 266 -0.28 -0.81 5.69
N TYR A 267 -1.32 -1.29 5.02
CA TYR A 267 -1.97 -2.54 5.35
C TYR A 267 -2.05 -3.47 4.15
N MET A 268 -1.80 -4.75 4.38
CA MET A 268 -2.26 -5.83 3.52
C MET A 268 -3.57 -6.37 4.08
N ILE A 269 -4.58 -6.47 3.24
CA ILE A 269 -5.91 -6.93 3.61
C ILE A 269 -6.24 -8.14 2.74
N SER A 270 -6.54 -9.28 3.38
CA SER A 270 -6.87 -10.52 2.70
C SER A 270 -8.17 -11.10 3.21
N ARG A 271 -8.96 -11.67 2.31
CA ARG A 271 -10.18 -12.44 2.62
C ARG A 271 -10.04 -13.93 2.30
N GLU A 272 -8.82 -14.42 2.15
CA GLU A 272 -8.58 -15.85 2.03
C GLU A 272 -9.04 -16.58 3.28
N THR A 273 -9.86 -17.61 3.09
CA THR A 273 -10.39 -18.46 4.19
C THR A 273 -9.52 -19.68 4.45
N PHE A 274 -8.50 -19.91 3.62
CA PHE A 274 -7.58 -21.04 3.68
C PHE A 274 -6.13 -20.56 3.60
N SER A 275 -5.18 -21.46 3.82
CA SER A 275 -3.75 -21.18 3.72
C SER A 275 -3.28 -21.23 2.25
N GLY A 276 -3.64 -20.19 1.49
CA GLY A 276 -3.30 -20.02 0.07
C GLY A 276 -2.09 -19.14 -0.17
N LEU A 277 -1.82 -18.86 -1.44
CA LEU A 277 -0.65 -18.08 -1.87
C LEU A 277 -0.72 -16.63 -1.39
N GLY A 278 -1.92 -16.03 -1.35
CA GLY A 278 -2.10 -14.67 -0.81
C GLY A 278 -1.75 -14.60 0.68
N THR A 279 -2.19 -15.59 1.48
CA THR A 279 -1.81 -15.70 2.90
C THR A 279 -0.30 -15.91 3.07
N GLY A 280 0.31 -16.72 2.19
CA GLY A 280 1.76 -16.92 2.15
C GLY A 280 2.52 -15.64 1.86
N PHE A 281 2.06 -14.87 0.88
CA PHE A 281 2.68 -13.59 0.53
C PHE A 281 2.51 -12.53 1.64
N VAL A 282 1.33 -12.44 2.27
CA VAL A 282 1.14 -11.58 3.45
C VAL A 282 2.12 -11.95 4.57
N SER A 283 2.29 -13.26 4.84
CA SER A 283 3.22 -13.75 5.86
C SER A 283 4.68 -13.45 5.53
N PHE A 284 5.06 -13.51 4.24
CA PHE A 284 6.39 -13.13 3.76
C PHE A 284 6.64 -11.63 3.97
N VAL A 285 5.72 -10.77 3.53
CA VAL A 285 5.86 -9.31 3.65
C VAL A 285 5.92 -8.87 5.12
N ALA A 286 5.12 -9.50 6.00
CA ALA A 286 5.13 -9.24 7.44
C ALA A 286 6.31 -9.92 8.17
N GLY A 287 6.99 -10.88 7.52
CA GLY A 287 8.14 -11.60 8.06
C GLY A 287 9.46 -10.85 7.89
N ASP A 288 10.54 -11.42 8.43
CA ASP A 288 11.87 -10.77 8.49
C ASP A 288 12.36 -10.28 7.12
N GLN A 289 12.25 -11.08 6.07
CA GLN A 289 12.73 -10.71 4.73
C GLN A 289 11.92 -9.55 4.14
N GLY A 290 10.60 -9.63 4.17
CA GLY A 290 9.73 -8.57 3.68
C GLY A 290 9.90 -7.26 4.46
N GLN A 291 10.07 -7.35 5.79
CA GLN A 291 10.29 -6.18 6.64
C GLN A 291 11.67 -5.52 6.40
N ARG A 292 12.69 -6.28 6.03
CA ARG A 292 13.98 -5.72 5.59
C ARG A 292 13.87 -4.96 4.27
N ILE A 293 13.04 -5.45 3.33
CA ILE A 293 12.76 -4.72 2.09
C ILE A 293 12.03 -3.41 2.41
N ILE A 294 11.03 -3.44 3.30
CA ILE A 294 10.33 -2.23 3.77
C ILE A 294 11.30 -1.24 4.41
N LEU A 295 12.22 -1.72 5.26
CA LEU A 295 13.25 -0.87 5.86
C LEU A 295 14.12 -0.19 4.82
N LYS A 296 14.55 -0.91 3.78
CA LYS A 296 15.38 -0.37 2.70
C LYS A 296 14.64 0.65 1.84
N SER A 297 13.34 0.45 1.60
CA SER A 297 12.52 1.40 0.82
C SER A 297 12.26 2.73 1.53
N GLY A 298 12.82 2.94 2.72
CA GLY A 298 12.66 4.19 3.49
C GLY A 298 11.40 4.23 4.35
N LEU A 299 10.55 3.21 4.29
CA LEU A 299 9.41 3.04 5.19
C LEU A 299 9.83 2.45 6.53
N VAL A 300 8.99 2.63 7.55
CA VAL A 300 9.21 2.05 8.88
C VAL A 300 8.51 0.69 8.96
N PRO A 301 9.24 -0.41 9.15
CA PRO A 301 8.64 -1.74 9.31
C PRO A 301 7.67 -1.79 10.49
N ALA A 302 6.56 -2.53 10.34
CA ALA A 302 5.58 -2.65 11.42
C ALA A 302 5.94 -3.70 12.47
N THR A 303 6.71 -4.74 12.09
CA THR A 303 7.00 -5.90 12.97
C THR A 303 8.48 -6.03 13.32
N MET A 304 9.35 -5.23 12.71
CA MET A 304 10.78 -5.24 12.99
C MET A 304 11.18 -3.95 13.76
N PRO A 305 11.85 -4.06 14.92
CA PRO A 305 12.29 -2.87 15.65
C PRO A 305 13.36 -2.10 14.87
N ILE A 306 13.24 -0.78 14.82
CA ILE A 306 14.24 0.11 14.25
C ILE A 306 15.16 0.59 15.38
N ARG A 307 16.48 0.54 15.14
CA ARG A 307 17.44 1.19 16.03
C ARG A 307 17.61 2.64 15.59
N LEU A 308 17.07 3.56 16.36
CA LEU A 308 17.34 4.99 16.20
C LEU A 308 18.73 5.32 16.75
N ILE A 309 19.57 5.94 15.95
CA ILE A 309 20.89 6.44 16.37
C ILE A 309 20.82 7.97 16.32
N GLU A 310 20.84 8.61 17.47
CA GLU A 310 20.96 10.05 17.57
C GLU A 310 22.42 10.46 17.28
N ILE A 311 22.66 11.10 16.15
CA ILE A 311 23.96 11.71 15.85
C ILE A 311 23.95 13.10 16.48
N ARG A 312 24.54 13.22 17.67
CA ARG A 312 24.83 14.54 18.24
C ARG A 312 25.86 15.23 17.34
N LYS A 313 25.48 16.35 16.77
CA LYS A 313 26.44 17.27 16.19
C LYS A 313 27.04 18.06 17.37
N ASP A 314 28.31 17.80 17.68
CA ASP A 314 29.11 18.61 18.56
C ASP A 314 29.32 20.02 17.99
#